data_f0914abdaca8d5f5a820a225faafa3f7
#
_entry.id   f0914abdaca8d5f5a820a225faafa3f7
#
_cell.length_a   1.000
_cell.length_b   1.000
_cell.length_c   1.000
_cell.angle_alpha   90.00
_cell.angle_beta   90.00
_cell.angle_gamma   90.00
#
_symmetry.space_group_name_H-M   'P 1'
#
loop_
_entity.id
_entity.type
_entity.pdbx_description
1 polymer ?
#
loop_
_entity_poly.entity_id
_entity_poly.type
_entity_poly.pdbx_seq_one_letter_code
_entity_poly.pdbx_strand_id
1 'polypeptide(L)'
;MKHIGIIACSAEGAALCYRTICQQALNYLGAHDHPRITMDSIPMAATMPYFRNGDMAGVAKVLGRSLETVARAGADFAICPDNTCHMAFPLLEPASPLPLLHIVRTVGQEAKRLGYRKLGITGTAFLMDGNIYPEMLREFDLDSEIPEPAARQRIHDIIFRELVNGLFPAESRKYLNTVIEQFSRNGCDAVVLGCTELPLLVRPDDCPLPILDSTRLLAHQALLTALE
;
A
#
# COMPACT_ATOMS: atom_id res chain seq x y z
N MET A 1 10.54 -13.49 -18.28
CA MET A 1 9.82 -12.56 -17.37
C MET A 1 8.76 -13.34 -16.61
N LYS A 2 8.69 -13.12 -15.30
CA LYS A 2 7.66 -13.76 -14.46
C LYS A 2 6.30 -13.04 -14.63
N HIS A 3 5.23 -13.80 -14.48
CA HIS A 3 3.86 -13.32 -14.59
C HIS A 3 3.38 -12.80 -13.20
N ILE A 4 2.93 -11.56 -13.14
CA ILE A 4 2.49 -10.90 -11.91
C ILE A 4 1.01 -11.16 -11.66
N GLY A 5 0.65 -11.64 -10.47
CA GLY A 5 -0.72 -11.67 -9.96
C GLY A 5 -1.01 -10.42 -9.11
N ILE A 6 -2.12 -9.72 -9.34
CA ILE A 6 -2.58 -8.63 -8.50
C ILE A 6 -3.88 -9.03 -7.81
N ILE A 7 -3.85 -9.09 -6.46
CA ILE A 7 -5.03 -9.27 -5.62
C ILE A 7 -5.55 -7.86 -5.31
N ALA A 8 -6.57 -7.42 -6.03
CA ALA A 8 -7.10 -6.07 -5.95
C ALA A 8 -8.28 -5.96 -5.00
N CYS A 9 -8.19 -5.08 -4.00
CA CYS A 9 -9.23 -4.84 -2.99
C CYS A 9 -9.82 -3.42 -3.04
N SER A 10 -9.19 -2.52 -3.80
CA SER A 10 -9.72 -1.19 -4.13
C SER A 10 -9.52 -0.91 -5.61
N ALA A 11 -10.45 -0.17 -6.22
CA ALA A 11 -10.39 0.13 -7.65
C ALA A 11 -9.19 1.05 -7.97
N GLU A 12 -9.09 2.18 -7.29
CA GLU A 12 -8.07 3.20 -7.54
C GLU A 12 -6.65 2.69 -7.26
N GLY A 13 -6.46 2.00 -6.13
CA GLY A 13 -5.17 1.46 -5.76
C GLY A 13 -4.64 0.40 -6.71
N ALA A 14 -5.51 -0.54 -7.10
CA ALA A 14 -5.15 -1.56 -8.05
C ALA A 14 -4.85 -0.99 -9.44
N ALA A 15 -5.65 -0.03 -9.91
CA ALA A 15 -5.42 0.66 -11.17
C ALA A 15 -4.10 1.46 -11.15
N LEU A 16 -3.81 2.17 -10.05
CA LEU A 16 -2.55 2.89 -9.87
C LEU A 16 -1.36 1.94 -9.93
N CYS A 17 -1.43 0.81 -9.20
CA CYS A 17 -0.37 -0.19 -9.18
C CYS A 17 -0.13 -0.78 -10.57
N TYR A 18 -1.17 -1.28 -11.23
CA TYR A 18 -1.10 -1.80 -12.59
C TYR A 18 -0.49 -0.81 -13.57
N ARG A 19 -1.00 0.42 -13.60
CA ARG A 19 -0.49 1.47 -14.50
C ARG A 19 0.98 1.79 -14.22
N THR A 20 1.37 1.83 -12.94
CA THR A 20 2.76 2.11 -12.54
C THR A 20 3.70 1.02 -13.06
N ILE A 21 3.33 -0.27 -12.93
CA ILE A 21 4.12 -1.38 -13.48
C ILE A 21 4.31 -1.19 -14.99
N CYS A 22 3.21 -0.99 -15.73
CA CYS A 22 3.26 -0.84 -17.19
C CYS A 22 4.06 0.38 -17.63
N GLN A 23 3.91 1.52 -16.93
CA GLN A 23 4.63 2.76 -17.26
C GLN A 23 6.13 2.65 -16.98
N GLN A 24 6.49 2.07 -15.83
CA GLN A 24 7.90 1.92 -15.45
C GLN A 24 8.61 0.85 -16.29
N ALA A 25 7.89 -0.14 -16.81
CA ALA A 25 8.45 -1.17 -17.67
C ALA A 25 9.14 -0.59 -18.92
N LEU A 26 8.67 0.57 -19.40
CA LEU A 26 9.31 1.29 -20.52
C LEU A 26 10.81 1.52 -20.30
N ASN A 27 11.23 1.77 -19.06
CA ASN A 27 12.62 2.05 -18.72
C ASN A 27 13.53 0.81 -18.78
N TYR A 28 12.94 -0.39 -18.81
CA TYR A 28 13.65 -1.67 -18.74
C TYR A 28 13.49 -2.51 -20.02
N LEU A 29 12.30 -2.45 -20.62
CA LEU A 29 11.92 -3.35 -21.72
C LEU A 29 11.74 -2.62 -23.06
N GLY A 30 11.63 -1.29 -23.03
CA GLY A 30 11.35 -0.49 -24.22
C GLY A 30 9.85 -0.27 -24.46
N ALA A 31 9.55 0.33 -25.62
CA ALA A 31 8.20 0.76 -25.94
C ALA A 31 7.23 -0.43 -26.09
N HIS A 32 6.04 -0.29 -25.48
CA HIS A 32 4.92 -1.22 -25.60
C HIS A 32 5.14 -2.58 -24.94
N ASP A 33 6.18 -2.76 -24.14
CA ASP A 33 6.47 -4.02 -23.45
C ASP A 33 6.34 -3.89 -21.93
N HIS A 34 5.79 -4.94 -21.30
CA HIS A 34 5.67 -5.07 -19.85
C HIS A 34 5.44 -6.55 -19.46
N PRO A 35 5.74 -6.95 -18.21
CA PRO A 35 5.43 -8.30 -17.76
C PRO A 35 3.96 -8.64 -17.92
N ARG A 36 3.64 -9.91 -18.14
CA ARG A 36 2.24 -10.36 -18.10
C ARG A 36 1.67 -10.11 -16.72
N ILE A 37 0.43 -9.59 -16.66
CA ILE A 37 -0.27 -9.25 -15.42
C ILE A 37 -1.66 -9.86 -15.46
N THR A 38 -2.03 -10.58 -14.40
CA THR A 38 -3.42 -10.96 -14.13
C THR A 38 -3.87 -10.25 -12.87
N MET A 39 -5.00 -9.56 -12.93
CA MET A 39 -5.60 -8.90 -11.78
C MET A 39 -6.97 -9.51 -11.49
N ASP A 40 -7.18 -9.98 -10.26
CA ASP A 40 -8.48 -10.36 -9.73
C ASP A 40 -8.98 -9.25 -8.79
N SER A 41 -10.07 -8.60 -9.18
CA SER A 41 -10.61 -7.44 -8.46
C SER A 41 -11.77 -7.85 -7.56
N ILE A 42 -11.54 -7.77 -6.26
CA ILE A 42 -12.54 -8.06 -5.22
C ILE A 42 -13.22 -6.75 -4.83
N PRO A 43 -14.56 -6.70 -4.77
CA PRO A 43 -15.24 -5.54 -4.22
C PRO A 43 -14.81 -5.27 -2.78
N MET A 44 -14.47 -4.03 -2.43
CA MET A 44 -14.10 -3.64 -1.06
C MET A 44 -15.17 -4.08 -0.03
N ALA A 45 -16.44 -4.08 -0.42
CA ALA A 45 -17.55 -4.55 0.40
C ALA A 45 -17.40 -6.00 0.90
N ALA A 46 -16.59 -6.84 0.23
CA ALA A 46 -16.35 -8.22 0.64
C ALA A 46 -15.43 -8.35 1.85
N THR A 47 -14.53 -7.38 2.08
CA THR A 47 -13.57 -7.38 3.20
C THR A 47 -14.00 -6.47 4.34
N MET A 48 -14.74 -5.40 4.07
CA MET A 48 -15.12 -4.39 5.07
C MET A 48 -15.84 -4.93 6.32
N PRO A 49 -16.78 -5.91 6.24
CA PRO A 49 -17.40 -6.47 7.44
C PRO A 49 -16.38 -7.13 8.39
N TYR A 50 -15.39 -7.81 7.82
CA TYR A 50 -14.33 -8.48 8.58
C TYR A 50 -13.39 -7.47 9.25
N PHE A 51 -12.98 -6.42 8.54
CA PHE A 51 -12.18 -5.33 9.14
C PHE A 51 -12.90 -4.65 10.31
N ARG A 52 -14.19 -4.34 10.17
CA ARG A 52 -14.98 -3.72 11.24
C ARG A 52 -15.10 -4.59 12.50
N ASN A 53 -15.06 -5.90 12.33
CA ASN A 53 -15.16 -6.87 13.42
C ASN A 53 -13.80 -7.37 13.93
N GLY A 54 -12.67 -6.88 13.35
CA GLY A 54 -11.33 -7.36 13.68
C GLY A 54 -11.05 -8.81 13.24
N ASP A 55 -11.88 -9.37 12.33
CA ASP A 55 -11.77 -10.75 11.84
C ASP A 55 -10.77 -10.86 10.69
N MET A 56 -9.49 -10.93 11.03
CA MET A 56 -8.42 -11.09 10.03
C MET A 56 -8.47 -12.46 9.33
N ALA A 57 -9.04 -13.49 9.94
CA ALA A 57 -9.23 -14.79 9.29
C ALA A 57 -10.26 -14.70 8.16
N GLY A 58 -11.33 -13.95 8.36
CA GLY A 58 -12.29 -13.63 7.31
C GLY A 58 -11.68 -12.85 6.15
N VAL A 59 -10.82 -11.86 6.44
CA VAL A 59 -10.07 -11.13 5.42
C VAL A 59 -9.15 -12.08 4.65
N ALA A 60 -8.33 -12.89 5.34
CA ALA A 60 -7.42 -13.84 4.71
C ALA A 60 -8.16 -14.84 3.80
N LYS A 61 -9.36 -15.29 4.20
CA LYS A 61 -10.19 -16.19 3.38
C LYS A 61 -10.64 -15.53 2.08
N VAL A 62 -11.00 -14.25 2.11
CA VAL A 62 -11.41 -13.50 0.90
C VAL A 62 -10.21 -13.33 -0.02
N LEU A 63 -9.06 -12.88 0.52
CA LEU A 63 -7.83 -12.70 -0.25
C LEU A 63 -7.31 -14.02 -0.82
N GLY A 64 -7.40 -15.12 -0.06
CA GLY A 64 -6.99 -16.46 -0.50
C GLY A 64 -7.71 -16.94 -1.76
N ARG A 65 -9.00 -16.67 -1.89
CA ARG A 65 -9.76 -16.99 -3.12
C ARG A 65 -9.25 -16.22 -4.34
N SER A 66 -8.92 -14.94 -4.15
CA SER A 66 -8.35 -14.12 -5.21
C SER A 66 -6.96 -14.62 -5.58
N LEU A 67 -6.15 -14.97 -4.59
CA LEU A 67 -4.82 -15.53 -4.78
C LEU A 67 -4.86 -16.85 -5.57
N GLU A 68 -5.79 -17.74 -5.26
CA GLU A 68 -6.04 -18.96 -6.04
C GLU A 68 -6.44 -18.64 -7.48
N THR A 69 -7.21 -17.58 -7.70
CA THR A 69 -7.65 -17.16 -9.04
C THR A 69 -6.46 -16.73 -9.89
N VAL A 70 -5.57 -15.87 -9.38
CA VAL A 70 -4.39 -15.42 -10.12
C VAL A 70 -3.37 -16.56 -10.28
N ALA A 71 -3.27 -17.47 -9.31
CA ALA A 71 -2.42 -18.67 -9.42
C ALA A 71 -2.90 -19.59 -10.55
N ARG A 72 -4.20 -19.86 -10.65
CA ARG A 72 -4.79 -20.65 -11.76
C ARG A 72 -4.63 -19.97 -13.12
N ALA A 73 -4.54 -18.64 -13.16
CA ALA A 73 -4.23 -17.89 -14.38
C ALA A 73 -2.74 -17.95 -14.77
N GLY A 74 -1.90 -18.62 -13.96
CA GLY A 74 -0.50 -18.85 -14.23
C GLY A 74 0.43 -17.75 -13.74
N ALA A 75 0.03 -16.96 -12.72
CA ALA A 75 0.94 -16.03 -12.06
C ALA A 75 2.08 -16.78 -11.36
N ASP A 76 3.29 -16.22 -11.38
CA ASP A 76 4.47 -16.77 -10.72
C ASP A 76 4.64 -16.26 -9.30
N PHE A 77 4.09 -15.09 -9.01
CA PHE A 77 4.01 -14.48 -7.68
C PHE A 77 2.84 -13.50 -7.64
N ALA A 78 2.48 -13.05 -6.44
CA ALA A 78 1.38 -12.10 -6.30
C ALA A 78 1.73 -10.90 -5.42
N ILE A 79 1.00 -9.80 -5.65
CA ILE A 79 1.03 -8.57 -4.88
C ILE A 79 -0.39 -8.15 -4.49
N CYS A 80 -0.51 -7.47 -3.35
CA CYS A 80 -1.75 -6.82 -2.92
C CYS A 80 -1.48 -5.34 -2.70
N PRO A 81 -1.91 -4.45 -3.61
CA PRO A 81 -1.69 -3.01 -3.46
C PRO A 81 -2.70 -2.37 -2.48
N ASP A 82 -2.81 -2.93 -1.30
CA ASP A 82 -3.66 -2.45 -0.21
C ASP A 82 -2.97 -2.73 1.13
N ASN A 83 -2.53 -1.67 1.81
CA ASN A 83 -1.77 -1.81 3.05
C ASN A 83 -2.59 -2.47 4.17
N THR A 84 -3.88 -2.14 4.29
CA THR A 84 -4.74 -2.67 5.35
C THR A 84 -4.93 -4.18 5.21
N CYS A 85 -5.02 -4.68 3.98
CA CYS A 85 -5.12 -6.11 3.70
C CYS A 85 -3.91 -6.91 4.20
N HIS A 86 -2.73 -6.31 4.28
CA HIS A 86 -1.53 -6.98 4.79
C HIS A 86 -1.59 -7.33 6.28
N MET A 87 -2.54 -6.78 7.03
CA MET A 87 -2.83 -7.24 8.40
C MET A 87 -3.26 -8.71 8.45
N ALA A 88 -3.78 -9.25 7.36
CA ALA A 88 -4.19 -10.65 7.25
C ALA A 88 -3.08 -11.57 6.65
N PHE A 89 -1.95 -11.01 6.21
CA PHE A 89 -0.86 -11.78 5.56
C PHE A 89 -0.26 -12.87 6.46
N PRO A 90 -0.07 -12.68 7.78
CA PRO A 90 0.39 -13.76 8.65
C PRO A 90 -0.49 -15.03 8.62
N LEU A 91 -1.78 -14.86 8.28
CA LEU A 91 -2.72 -15.98 8.11
C LEU A 91 -2.80 -16.46 6.65
N LEU A 92 -2.48 -15.60 5.69
CA LEU A 92 -2.57 -15.89 4.26
C LEU A 92 -1.32 -16.57 3.73
N GLU A 93 -0.12 -16.09 4.08
CA GLU A 93 1.16 -16.52 3.54
C GLU A 93 1.43 -18.03 3.72
N PRO A 94 1.17 -18.64 4.91
CA PRO A 94 1.45 -20.07 5.10
C PRO A 94 0.68 -21.01 4.17
N ALA A 95 -0.49 -20.57 3.68
CA ALA A 95 -1.36 -21.34 2.77
C ALA A 95 -1.30 -20.83 1.32
N SER A 96 -0.42 -19.88 1.03
CA SER A 96 -0.35 -19.25 -0.29
C SER A 96 0.23 -20.23 -1.33
N PRO A 97 -0.43 -20.40 -2.49
CA PRO A 97 0.11 -21.17 -3.60
C PRO A 97 1.22 -20.43 -4.36
N LEU A 98 1.43 -19.15 -4.08
CA LEU A 98 2.39 -18.27 -4.75
C LEU A 98 3.23 -17.50 -3.74
N PRO A 99 4.49 -17.16 -4.07
CA PRO A 99 5.24 -16.15 -3.32
C PRO A 99 4.47 -14.82 -3.29
N LEU A 100 4.48 -14.14 -2.14
CA LEU A 100 3.84 -12.84 -1.95
C LEU A 100 4.90 -11.76 -1.70
N LEU A 101 4.80 -10.62 -2.40
CA LEU A 101 5.58 -9.43 -2.05
C LEU A 101 4.79 -8.61 -1.02
N HIS A 102 5.47 -8.27 0.06
CA HIS A 102 4.86 -7.56 1.17
C HIS A 102 5.05 -6.04 1.05
N ILE A 103 3.95 -5.28 0.96
CA ILE A 103 3.96 -3.82 0.72
C ILE A 103 4.78 -3.04 1.78
N VAL A 104 4.66 -3.39 3.07
CA VAL A 104 5.39 -2.70 4.14
C VAL A 104 6.88 -3.03 4.09
N ARG A 105 7.25 -4.27 3.72
CA ARG A 105 8.64 -4.66 3.52
C ARG A 105 9.29 -3.82 2.41
N THR A 106 8.56 -3.60 1.32
CA THR A 106 9.03 -2.75 0.20
C THR A 106 9.29 -1.31 0.65
N VAL A 107 8.40 -0.77 1.50
CA VAL A 107 8.59 0.56 2.11
C VAL A 107 9.83 0.58 3.01
N GLY A 108 9.99 -0.43 3.87
CA GLY A 108 11.14 -0.54 4.78
C GLY A 108 12.47 -0.63 4.03
N GLN A 109 12.53 -1.43 2.96
CA GLN A 109 13.71 -1.55 2.09
C GLN A 109 14.09 -0.22 1.47
N GLU A 110 13.11 0.51 0.92
CA GLU A 110 13.35 1.81 0.30
C GLU A 110 13.75 2.87 1.32
N ALA A 111 13.10 2.92 2.48
CA ALA A 111 13.46 3.83 3.56
C ALA A 111 14.91 3.60 4.03
N LYS A 112 15.30 2.32 4.21
CA LYS A 112 16.68 1.96 4.56
C LYS A 112 17.68 2.36 3.47
N ARG A 113 17.34 2.12 2.19
CA ARG A 113 18.17 2.52 1.04
C ARG A 113 18.42 4.03 0.99
N LEU A 114 17.40 4.82 1.37
CA LEU A 114 17.47 6.28 1.43
C LEU A 114 18.12 6.83 2.71
N GLY A 115 18.45 5.97 3.67
CA GLY A 115 19.09 6.36 4.93
C GLY A 115 18.14 6.98 5.96
N TYR A 116 16.82 6.80 5.81
CA TYR A 116 15.83 7.25 6.79
C TYR A 116 15.90 6.40 8.05
N ARG A 117 15.43 6.94 9.17
CA ARG A 117 15.43 6.29 10.49
C ARG A 117 14.06 6.30 11.16
N LYS A 118 13.23 7.31 10.89
CA LYS A 118 11.89 7.43 11.47
C LYS A 118 10.89 7.85 10.42
N LEU A 119 9.77 7.13 10.32
CA LEU A 119 8.74 7.33 9.32
C LEU A 119 7.41 7.78 9.96
N GLY A 120 6.79 8.82 9.44
CA GLY A 120 5.40 9.15 9.74
C GLY A 120 4.46 8.24 8.92
N ILE A 121 3.52 7.57 9.56
CA ILE A 121 2.60 6.64 8.89
C ILE A 121 1.22 7.28 8.74
N THR A 122 0.72 7.38 7.51
CA THR A 122 -0.65 7.81 7.22
C THR A 122 -1.41 6.72 6.47
N GLY A 123 -2.72 6.67 6.66
CA GLY A 123 -3.58 5.66 6.04
C GLY A 123 -4.95 5.57 6.71
N THR A 124 -5.64 4.45 6.55
CA THR A 124 -6.89 4.20 7.29
C THR A 124 -6.63 4.09 8.79
N ALA A 125 -7.65 4.34 9.63
CA ALA A 125 -7.51 4.09 11.07
C ALA A 125 -7.14 2.62 11.35
N PHE A 126 -7.70 1.67 10.62
CA PHE A 126 -7.32 0.25 10.73
C PHE A 126 -5.82 0.02 10.58
N LEU A 127 -5.18 0.69 9.61
CA LEU A 127 -3.75 0.59 9.38
C LEU A 127 -2.95 1.28 10.48
N MET A 128 -3.32 2.53 10.81
CA MET A 128 -2.56 3.34 11.77
C MET A 128 -2.65 2.80 13.19
N ASP A 129 -3.80 2.23 13.59
CA ASP A 129 -4.00 1.59 14.90
C ASP A 129 -3.43 0.16 14.96
N GLY A 130 -3.09 -0.42 13.81
CA GLY A 130 -2.51 -1.75 13.70
C GLY A 130 -0.99 -1.78 13.88
N ASN A 131 -0.45 -2.97 14.07
CA ASN A 131 0.97 -3.19 14.35
C ASN A 131 1.82 -3.49 13.11
N ILE A 132 1.22 -3.58 11.92
CA ILE A 132 1.91 -4.09 10.73
C ILE A 132 3.14 -3.25 10.34
N TYR A 133 3.03 -1.92 10.41
CA TYR A 133 4.16 -1.03 10.14
C TYR A 133 5.21 -1.09 11.26
N PRO A 134 4.87 -0.88 12.55
CA PRO A 134 5.86 -0.94 13.62
C PRO A 134 6.62 -2.27 13.71
N GLU A 135 5.91 -3.40 13.50
CA GLU A 135 6.55 -4.72 13.55
C GLU A 135 7.51 -4.96 12.38
N MET A 136 7.07 -4.69 11.15
CA MET A 136 7.89 -4.89 9.96
C MET A 136 9.06 -3.91 9.87
N LEU A 137 8.87 -2.66 10.26
CA LEU A 137 9.92 -1.63 10.18
C LEU A 137 11.08 -1.90 11.14
N ARG A 138 10.85 -2.60 12.27
CA ARG A 138 11.93 -3.03 13.19
C ARG A 138 12.94 -3.95 12.51
N GLU A 139 12.53 -4.74 11.51
CA GLU A 139 13.45 -5.59 10.75
C GLU A 139 14.49 -4.77 9.97
N PHE A 140 14.22 -3.49 9.77
CA PHE A 140 15.07 -2.54 9.05
C PHE A 140 15.75 -1.52 9.97
N ASP A 141 15.63 -1.65 11.29
CA ASP A 141 16.06 -0.66 12.30
C ASP A 141 15.40 0.71 12.08
N LEU A 142 14.12 0.72 11.73
CA LEU A 142 13.33 1.92 11.48
C LEU A 142 12.28 2.11 12.56
N ASP A 143 12.18 3.35 13.06
CA ASP A 143 11.10 3.79 13.93
C ASP A 143 9.91 4.29 13.11
N SER A 144 8.74 4.32 13.75
CA SER A 144 7.55 4.88 13.13
C SER A 144 6.73 5.70 14.13
N GLU A 145 6.00 6.67 13.59
CA GLU A 145 5.06 7.50 14.31
C GLU A 145 3.73 7.55 13.58
N ILE A 146 2.64 7.54 14.32
CA ILE A 146 1.27 7.71 13.80
C ILE A 146 0.70 9.03 14.33
N PRO A 147 -0.29 9.64 13.64
CA PRO A 147 -0.92 10.86 14.12
C PRO A 147 -1.67 10.65 15.43
N GLU A 148 -1.94 11.73 16.14
CA GLU A 148 -2.81 11.71 17.31
C GLU A 148 -4.22 11.15 16.99
N PRO A 149 -4.94 10.56 17.97
CA PRO A 149 -6.21 9.85 17.73
C PRO A 149 -7.24 10.63 16.94
N ALA A 150 -7.41 11.91 17.22
CA ALA A 150 -8.36 12.76 16.50
C ALA A 150 -7.95 12.97 15.03
N ALA A 151 -6.64 13.09 14.77
CA ALA A 151 -6.12 13.22 13.42
C ALA A 151 -6.24 11.91 12.64
N ARG A 152 -6.01 10.75 13.29
CA ARG A 152 -6.22 9.43 12.64
C ARG A 152 -7.66 9.26 12.19
N GLN A 153 -8.63 9.60 13.06
CA GLN A 153 -10.04 9.50 12.70
C GLN A 153 -10.38 10.44 11.54
N ARG A 154 -9.87 11.67 11.55
CA ARG A 154 -10.15 12.61 10.45
C ARG A 154 -9.52 12.17 9.13
N ILE A 155 -8.31 11.63 9.13
CA ILE A 155 -7.69 11.05 7.92
C ILE A 155 -8.54 9.88 7.42
N HIS A 156 -9.00 9.00 8.31
CA HIS A 156 -9.90 7.90 7.97
C HIS A 156 -11.18 8.39 7.30
N ASP A 157 -11.81 9.42 7.87
CA ASP A 157 -13.03 10.02 7.30
C ASP A 157 -12.77 10.64 5.92
N ILE A 158 -11.65 11.35 5.73
CA ILE A 158 -11.23 11.87 4.42
C ILE A 158 -11.11 10.73 3.42
N ILE A 159 -10.40 9.66 3.75
CA ILE A 159 -10.24 8.51 2.86
C ILE A 159 -11.59 7.94 2.45
N PHE A 160 -12.46 7.59 3.40
CA PHE A 160 -13.69 6.87 3.11
C PHE A 160 -14.86 7.73 2.61
N ARG A 161 -14.89 9.03 2.96
CA ARG A 161 -15.98 9.92 2.53
C ARG A 161 -15.66 10.72 1.27
N GLU A 162 -14.37 10.93 1.00
CA GLU A 162 -13.92 11.77 -0.10
C GLU A 162 -13.12 10.97 -1.13
N LEU A 163 -11.93 10.47 -0.77
CA LEU A 163 -10.96 9.96 -1.72
C LEU A 163 -11.42 8.71 -2.47
N VAL A 164 -12.03 7.73 -1.77
CA VAL A 164 -12.59 6.52 -2.40
C VAL A 164 -13.77 6.82 -3.33
N ASN A 165 -14.36 8.01 -3.22
CA ASN A 165 -15.42 8.50 -4.09
C ASN A 165 -14.89 9.42 -5.21
N GLY A 166 -13.56 9.50 -5.38
CA GLY A 166 -12.92 10.33 -6.40
C GLY A 166 -12.94 11.83 -6.09
N LEU A 167 -13.16 12.23 -4.84
CA LEU A 167 -13.19 13.63 -4.41
C LEU A 167 -11.84 13.98 -3.76
N PHE A 168 -11.16 15.00 -4.24
CA PHE A 168 -9.84 15.44 -3.77
C PHE A 168 -9.84 16.92 -3.38
N PRO A 169 -10.54 17.32 -2.28
CA PRO A 169 -10.66 18.70 -1.87
C PRO A 169 -9.32 19.30 -1.45
N ALA A 170 -9.10 20.58 -1.80
CA ALA A 170 -7.90 21.31 -1.39
C ALA A 170 -7.77 21.43 0.13
N GLU A 171 -8.89 21.54 0.86
CA GLU A 171 -8.92 21.60 2.32
C GLU A 171 -8.43 20.30 2.96
N SER A 172 -8.81 19.14 2.41
CA SER A 172 -8.34 17.84 2.89
C SER A 172 -6.85 17.66 2.63
N ARG A 173 -6.33 18.12 1.48
CA ARG A 173 -4.89 18.16 1.21
C ARG A 173 -4.15 19.04 2.21
N LYS A 174 -4.63 20.26 2.44
CA LYS A 174 -4.06 21.18 3.42
C LYS A 174 -4.02 20.58 4.82
N TYR A 175 -5.10 19.89 5.21
CA TYR A 175 -5.15 19.18 6.49
C TYR A 175 -4.09 18.08 6.58
N LEU A 176 -3.96 17.23 5.55
CA LEU A 176 -2.93 16.19 5.50
C LEU A 176 -1.52 16.81 5.62
N ASN A 177 -1.24 17.89 4.91
CA ASN A 177 0.05 18.57 4.98
C ASN A 177 0.31 19.09 6.41
N THR A 178 -0.69 19.59 7.13
CA THR A 178 -0.55 20.00 8.55
C THR A 178 -0.15 18.81 9.44
N VAL A 179 -0.73 17.64 9.21
CA VAL A 179 -0.35 16.41 9.94
C VAL A 179 1.08 15.99 9.59
N ILE A 180 1.47 16.08 8.33
CA ILE A 180 2.83 15.74 7.87
C ILE A 180 3.86 16.74 8.42
N GLU A 181 3.52 18.02 8.54
CA GLU A 181 4.35 19.01 9.24
C GLU A 181 4.61 18.63 10.70
N GLN A 182 3.61 18.06 11.38
CA GLN A 182 3.80 17.59 12.76
C GLN A 182 4.79 16.43 12.83
N PHE A 183 4.74 15.49 11.89
CA PHE A 183 5.75 14.41 11.78
C PHE A 183 7.15 14.99 11.57
N SER A 184 7.29 16.00 10.72
CA SER A 184 8.58 16.69 10.51
C SER A 184 9.09 17.30 11.81
N ARG A 185 8.25 18.00 12.58
CA ARG A 185 8.61 18.58 13.88
C ARG A 185 8.99 17.53 14.92
N ASN A 186 8.42 16.33 14.82
CA ASN A 186 8.69 15.19 15.70
C ASN A 186 9.92 14.36 15.24
N GLY A 187 10.63 14.81 14.20
CA GLY A 187 11.86 14.20 13.71
C GLY A 187 11.67 13.01 12.80
N CYS A 188 10.52 12.89 12.13
CA CYS A 188 10.38 11.94 11.04
C CYS A 188 11.13 12.40 9.79
N ASP A 189 11.80 11.48 9.11
CA ASP A 189 12.58 11.74 7.89
C ASP A 189 11.73 11.70 6.62
N ALA A 190 10.63 10.96 6.65
CA ALA A 190 9.72 10.79 5.52
C ALA A 190 8.30 10.46 6.01
N VAL A 191 7.32 10.59 5.11
CA VAL A 191 5.95 10.16 5.34
C VAL A 191 5.57 8.99 4.42
N VAL A 192 4.97 7.96 4.99
CA VAL A 192 4.36 6.85 4.25
C VAL A 192 2.93 7.20 3.90
N LEU A 193 2.59 7.16 2.62
CA LEU A 193 1.22 7.19 2.15
C LEU A 193 0.70 5.75 2.08
N GLY A 194 0.15 5.28 3.21
CA GLY A 194 -0.31 3.90 3.42
C GLY A 194 -1.76 3.64 2.98
N CYS A 195 -2.32 4.53 2.18
CA CYS A 195 -3.59 4.32 1.49
C CYS A 195 -3.42 4.71 0.03
N THR A 196 -3.98 3.92 -0.86
CA THR A 196 -3.79 4.01 -2.30
C THR A 196 -4.34 5.29 -2.93
N GLU A 197 -5.27 5.93 -2.26
CA GLU A 197 -5.89 7.19 -2.67
C GLU A 197 -5.11 8.43 -2.17
N LEU A 198 -4.30 8.30 -1.12
CA LEU A 198 -3.52 9.42 -0.59
C LEU A 198 -2.53 10.02 -1.59
N PRO A 199 -1.83 9.23 -2.45
CA PRO A 199 -0.97 9.78 -3.49
C PRO A 199 -1.69 10.59 -4.57
N LEU A 200 -3.02 10.51 -4.66
CA LEU A 200 -3.83 11.33 -5.55
C LEU A 200 -4.15 12.70 -4.93
N LEU A 201 -4.12 12.80 -3.60
CA LEU A 201 -4.37 14.02 -2.83
C LEU A 201 -3.08 14.77 -2.49
N VAL A 202 -2.09 14.07 -1.90
CA VAL A 202 -0.83 14.64 -1.45
C VAL A 202 0.15 14.71 -2.63
N ARG A 203 0.72 15.89 -2.87
CA ARG A 203 1.63 16.14 -4.00
C ARG A 203 3.06 16.28 -3.49
N PRO A 204 4.05 15.71 -4.18
CA PRO A 204 5.45 15.84 -3.78
C PRO A 204 5.92 17.29 -3.63
N ASP A 205 5.45 18.19 -4.52
CA ASP A 205 5.91 19.58 -4.59
C ASP A 205 5.44 20.44 -3.40
N ASP A 206 4.38 20.05 -2.69
CA ASP A 206 3.83 20.79 -1.56
C ASP A 206 3.82 19.97 -0.25
N CYS A 207 4.42 18.79 -0.24
CA CYS A 207 4.51 17.94 0.94
C CYS A 207 5.69 18.34 1.85
N PRO A 208 5.46 18.52 3.16
CA PRO A 208 6.51 18.92 4.10
C PRO A 208 7.65 17.91 4.30
N LEU A 209 7.43 16.65 3.96
CA LEU A 209 8.40 15.57 4.06
C LEU A 209 8.53 14.80 2.74
N PRO A 210 9.66 14.15 2.48
CA PRO A 210 9.78 13.15 1.42
C PRO A 210 8.68 12.09 1.53
N ILE A 211 8.12 11.71 0.38
CA ILE A 211 7.00 10.75 0.32
C ILE A 211 7.51 9.35 0.01
N LEU A 212 7.07 8.38 0.80
CA LEU A 212 7.13 6.96 0.51
C LEU A 212 5.72 6.49 0.08
N ASP A 213 5.47 6.48 -1.23
CA ASP A 213 4.23 5.98 -1.81
C ASP A 213 4.28 4.45 -1.85
N SER A 214 3.62 3.82 -0.89
CA SER A 214 3.66 2.36 -0.71
C SER A 214 3.18 1.59 -1.95
N THR A 215 2.19 2.11 -2.67
CA THR A 215 1.63 1.48 -3.87
C THR A 215 2.61 1.51 -5.04
N ARG A 216 3.24 2.66 -5.30
CA ARG A 216 4.23 2.79 -6.36
C ARG A 216 5.52 2.04 -6.06
N LEU A 217 5.92 1.98 -4.79
CA LEU A 217 7.07 1.18 -4.36
C LEU A 217 6.80 -0.32 -4.57
N LEU A 218 5.61 -0.82 -4.20
CA LEU A 218 5.23 -2.20 -4.45
C LEU A 218 5.19 -2.52 -5.95
N ALA A 219 4.64 -1.62 -6.75
CA ALA A 219 4.60 -1.76 -8.21
C ALA A 219 6.00 -1.84 -8.82
N HIS A 220 6.92 -1.00 -8.36
CA HIS A 220 8.31 -1.01 -8.79
C HIS A 220 9.01 -2.31 -8.41
N GLN A 221 8.86 -2.77 -7.16
CA GLN A 221 9.44 -4.03 -6.71
C GLN A 221 8.87 -5.22 -7.47
N ALA A 222 7.56 -5.21 -7.77
CA ALA A 222 6.94 -6.25 -8.58
C ALA A 222 7.51 -6.30 -9.99
N LEU A 223 7.73 -5.13 -10.61
CA LEU A 223 8.41 -5.05 -11.91
C LEU A 223 9.82 -5.65 -11.85
N LEU A 224 10.63 -5.24 -10.88
CA LEU A 224 11.99 -5.79 -10.74
C LEU A 224 11.98 -7.31 -10.55
N THR A 225 11.10 -7.82 -9.69
CA THR A 225 10.94 -9.27 -9.47
C THR A 225 10.49 -10.02 -10.72
N ALA A 226 9.68 -9.38 -11.57
CA ALA A 226 9.26 -9.99 -12.84
C ALA A 226 10.37 -10.05 -13.90
N LEU A 227 11.38 -9.18 -13.79
CA LEU A 227 12.53 -9.13 -14.70
C LEU A 227 13.65 -10.13 -14.37
N GLU A 228 13.65 -10.67 -13.14
CA GLU A 228 14.53 -11.77 -12.70
C GLU A 228 14.13 -13.10 -13.37
#